data_e00c2668849d5822fd083122ded137ad
#
_entry.id   e00c2668849d5822fd083122ded137ad
#
_cell.length_a   1.000
_cell.length_b   1.000
_cell.length_c   1.000
_cell.angle_alpha   90.00
_cell.angle_beta   90.00
_cell.angle_gamma   90.00
#
_symmetry.space_group_name_H-M   'P 1'
#
loop_
_entity.id
_entity.type
_entity.pdbx_description
1 polymer ?
#
loop_
_entity_poly.entity_id
_entity_poly.type
_entity_poly.pdbx_seq_one_letter_code
_entity_poly.pdbx_strand_id
1 'polypeptide(L)'
;MTNQAQHAEDQSEIMDRYVEQGESRAAKLGNRGPIAFDRSGKLSKHILDAYWETGFYVFEGLVEIEEIKLLRAEMADLLDRAPIDNGSKVDRKGRAAFGQEFARPVYQLVKPLSDPWGGTELLNGRHPIQMSQPKPKEGLPEKVVFIMSGMCQTMESGLRLYGHPDLLAIAASINGDDFVPYNDAIFVKQPG
;
A
#
# COMPACT_ATOMS: atom_id res chain seq x y z
N MET A 1 36.80 7.42 -11.45
CA MET A 1 35.35 7.75 -11.30
C MET A 1 34.46 7.20 -12.40
N THR A 2 34.97 6.50 -13.40
CA THR A 2 34.22 6.04 -14.58
C THR A 2 33.57 4.66 -14.46
N ASN A 3 34.02 3.79 -13.55
CA ASN A 3 33.53 2.40 -13.49
C ASN A 3 32.22 2.22 -12.69
N GLN A 4 31.96 3.03 -11.67
CA GLN A 4 30.73 2.95 -10.86
C GLN A 4 29.51 3.56 -11.55
N ALA A 5 29.69 4.62 -12.32
CA ALA A 5 28.60 5.22 -13.09
C ALA A 5 28.15 4.29 -14.23
N GLN A 6 29.10 3.66 -14.91
CA GLN A 6 28.83 2.71 -16.00
C GLN A 6 28.09 1.45 -15.48
N HIS A 7 28.45 0.92 -14.31
CA HIS A 7 27.73 -0.18 -13.67
C HIS A 7 26.31 0.20 -13.22
N ALA A 8 26.07 1.44 -12.81
CA ALA A 8 24.74 1.91 -12.44
C ALA A 8 23.83 2.08 -13.67
N GLU A 9 24.37 2.57 -14.78
CA GLU A 9 23.64 2.68 -16.05
C GLU A 9 23.31 1.27 -16.63
N ASP A 10 24.25 0.34 -16.60
CA ASP A 10 24.01 -1.05 -17.01
C ASP A 10 22.93 -1.73 -16.15
N GLN A 11 22.90 -1.48 -14.84
CA GLN A 11 21.88 -2.04 -13.96
C GLN A 11 20.50 -1.42 -14.19
N SER A 12 20.43 -0.12 -14.49
CA SER A 12 19.18 0.55 -14.83
C SER A 12 18.56 -0.02 -16.12
N GLU A 13 19.34 -0.16 -17.17
CA GLU A 13 18.88 -0.75 -18.43
C GLU A 13 18.44 -2.21 -18.30
N ILE A 14 19.13 -3.00 -17.46
CA ILE A 14 18.72 -4.37 -17.16
C ILE A 14 17.38 -4.40 -16.43
N MET A 15 17.18 -3.49 -15.47
CA MET A 15 15.94 -3.38 -14.72
C MET A 15 14.80 -2.93 -15.62
N ASP A 16 15.01 -1.94 -16.48
CA ASP A 16 13.99 -1.45 -17.41
C ASP A 16 13.53 -2.57 -18.36
N ARG A 17 14.48 -3.33 -18.92
CA ARG A 17 14.15 -4.51 -19.73
C ARG A 17 13.41 -5.60 -18.96
N TYR A 18 13.78 -5.84 -17.70
CA TYR A 18 13.09 -6.79 -16.84
C TYR A 18 11.64 -6.37 -16.57
N VAL A 19 11.42 -5.08 -16.28
CA VAL A 19 10.08 -4.52 -16.07
C VAL A 19 9.25 -4.64 -17.34
N GLU A 20 9.76 -4.20 -18.51
CA GLU A 20 9.06 -4.28 -19.78
C GLU A 20 8.68 -5.73 -20.16
N GLN A 21 9.61 -6.66 -19.99
CA GLN A 21 9.34 -8.08 -20.23
C GLN A 21 8.33 -8.65 -19.22
N GLY A 22 8.39 -8.19 -17.96
CA GLY A 22 7.45 -8.55 -16.90
C GLY A 22 6.04 -8.07 -17.22
N GLU A 23 5.88 -6.82 -17.63
CA GLU A 23 4.61 -6.23 -18.04
C GLU A 23 4.01 -6.96 -19.27
N SER A 24 4.84 -7.23 -20.27
CA SER A 24 4.42 -7.99 -21.45
C SER A 24 3.94 -9.40 -21.10
N ARG A 25 4.60 -10.08 -20.18
CA ARG A 25 4.17 -11.41 -19.69
C ARG A 25 2.90 -11.30 -18.87
N ALA A 26 2.81 -10.32 -17.95
CA ALA A 26 1.64 -10.11 -17.11
C ALA A 26 0.38 -9.81 -17.93
N ALA A 27 0.49 -9.03 -19.00
CA ALA A 27 -0.61 -8.73 -19.90
C ALA A 27 -1.18 -9.96 -20.62
N LYS A 28 -0.40 -11.03 -20.75
CA LYS A 28 -0.82 -12.28 -21.45
C LYS A 28 -1.47 -13.30 -20.53
N LEU A 29 -1.48 -13.07 -19.22
CA LEU A 29 -2.03 -14.04 -18.25
C LEU A 29 -3.56 -14.17 -18.29
N GLY A 30 -4.28 -13.20 -18.89
CA GLY A 30 -5.73 -13.22 -18.96
C GLY A 30 -6.43 -13.00 -17.59
N ASN A 31 -5.69 -12.59 -16.57
CA ASN A 31 -6.15 -12.39 -15.20
C ASN A 31 -6.37 -10.92 -14.86
N ARG A 32 -6.88 -10.15 -15.80
CA ARG A 32 -7.25 -8.73 -15.61
C ARG A 32 -8.45 -8.35 -16.45
N GLY A 33 -9.17 -7.35 -16.00
CA GLY A 33 -10.31 -6.78 -16.70
C GLY A 33 -11.37 -6.22 -15.74
N PRO A 34 -12.50 -5.77 -16.28
CA PRO A 34 -13.60 -5.26 -15.46
C PRO A 34 -14.20 -6.38 -14.61
N ILE A 35 -14.82 -5.96 -13.50
CA ILE A 35 -15.58 -6.90 -12.67
C ILE A 35 -16.80 -7.42 -13.44
N ALA A 36 -17.10 -8.70 -13.29
CA ALA A 36 -18.30 -9.31 -13.81
C ALA A 36 -18.86 -10.35 -12.82
N PHE A 37 -20.15 -10.30 -12.61
CA PHE A 37 -20.88 -11.22 -11.74
C PHE A 37 -21.76 -12.16 -12.57
N ASP A 38 -22.01 -13.34 -12.05
CA ASP A 38 -23.01 -14.26 -12.57
C ASP A 38 -24.43 -13.89 -12.06
N ARG A 39 -25.43 -14.69 -12.46
CA ARG A 39 -26.82 -14.46 -12.06
C ARG A 39 -27.07 -14.62 -10.55
N SER A 40 -26.18 -15.24 -9.82
CA SER A 40 -26.25 -15.42 -8.37
C SER A 40 -25.58 -14.29 -7.59
N GLY A 41 -24.95 -13.33 -8.27
CA GLY A 41 -24.20 -12.23 -7.66
C GLY A 41 -22.77 -12.60 -7.24
N LYS A 42 -22.27 -13.78 -7.65
CA LYS A 42 -20.89 -14.20 -7.44
C LYS A 42 -20.02 -13.83 -8.65
N LEU A 43 -18.70 -13.70 -8.45
CA LEU A 43 -17.78 -13.48 -9.55
C LEU A 43 -18.00 -14.52 -10.65
N SER A 44 -18.01 -14.05 -11.89
CA SER A 44 -18.16 -14.91 -13.05
C SER A 44 -17.07 -15.97 -13.10
N LYS A 45 -17.43 -17.15 -13.65
CA LYS A 45 -16.55 -18.32 -13.67
C LYS A 45 -15.17 -18.03 -14.29
N HIS A 46 -15.11 -17.24 -15.36
CA HIS A 46 -13.82 -16.95 -16.02
C HIS A 46 -12.87 -16.14 -15.12
N ILE A 47 -13.39 -15.25 -14.26
CA ILE A 47 -12.58 -14.50 -13.29
C ILE A 47 -12.07 -15.44 -12.20
N LEU A 48 -12.94 -16.28 -11.67
CA LEU A 48 -12.56 -17.26 -10.65
C LEU A 48 -11.54 -18.27 -11.18
N ASP A 49 -11.72 -18.77 -12.40
CA ASP A 49 -10.76 -19.69 -13.03
C ASP A 49 -9.38 -19.02 -13.18
N ALA A 50 -9.33 -17.77 -13.70
CA ALA A 50 -8.10 -17.03 -13.86
C ALA A 50 -7.43 -16.73 -12.50
N TYR A 51 -8.23 -16.40 -11.47
CA TYR A 51 -7.71 -16.19 -10.12
C TYR A 51 -7.07 -17.47 -9.55
N TRP A 52 -7.74 -18.61 -9.65
CA TRP A 52 -7.23 -19.88 -9.11
C TRP A 52 -6.04 -20.43 -9.91
N GLU A 53 -5.96 -20.13 -11.21
CA GLU A 53 -4.84 -20.52 -12.05
C GLU A 53 -3.56 -19.70 -11.76
N THR A 54 -3.72 -18.38 -11.54
CA THR A 54 -2.58 -17.46 -11.41
C THR A 54 -2.29 -17.02 -9.98
N GLY A 55 -3.25 -17.22 -9.05
CA GLY A 55 -3.18 -16.77 -7.66
C GLY A 55 -3.59 -15.33 -7.42
N PHE A 56 -3.96 -14.57 -8.46
CA PHE A 56 -4.44 -13.19 -8.36
C PHE A 56 -5.30 -12.78 -9.56
N TYR A 57 -6.07 -11.69 -9.41
CA TYR A 57 -6.79 -11.04 -10.51
C TYR A 57 -6.73 -9.52 -10.35
N VAL A 58 -6.53 -8.80 -11.44
CA VAL A 58 -6.48 -7.33 -11.46
C VAL A 58 -7.80 -6.79 -11.97
N PHE A 59 -8.61 -6.23 -11.08
CA PHE A 59 -9.86 -5.58 -11.44
C PHE A 59 -9.59 -4.17 -11.96
N GLU A 60 -10.13 -3.85 -13.13
CA GLU A 60 -10.01 -2.55 -13.78
C GLU A 60 -11.31 -1.76 -13.61
N GLY A 61 -11.21 -0.48 -13.29
CA GLY A 61 -12.35 0.42 -13.15
C GLY A 61 -13.30 0.10 -11.99
N LEU A 62 -12.83 -0.64 -10.98
CA LEU A 62 -13.66 -1.02 -9.84
C LEU A 62 -13.95 0.16 -8.90
N VAL A 63 -12.97 1.04 -8.71
CA VAL A 63 -13.10 2.23 -7.90
C VAL A 63 -13.11 3.45 -8.82
N GLU A 64 -14.12 4.30 -8.69
CA GLU A 64 -14.29 5.47 -9.53
C GLU A 64 -13.18 6.51 -9.30
N ILE A 65 -12.84 7.25 -10.36
CA ILE A 65 -11.74 8.23 -10.28
C ILE A 65 -11.99 9.34 -9.25
N GLU A 66 -13.22 9.72 -9.03
CA GLU A 66 -13.60 10.72 -8.04
C GLU A 66 -13.42 10.17 -6.62
N GLU A 67 -13.72 8.91 -6.40
CA GLU A 67 -13.48 8.21 -5.14
C GLU A 67 -11.98 8.11 -4.84
N ILE A 68 -11.16 7.80 -5.85
CA ILE A 68 -9.70 7.79 -5.73
C ILE A 68 -9.16 9.19 -5.37
N LYS A 69 -9.74 10.26 -5.93
CA LYS A 69 -9.36 11.64 -5.58
C LYS A 69 -9.67 11.96 -4.12
N LEU A 70 -10.85 11.56 -3.62
CA LEU A 70 -11.22 11.75 -2.23
C LEU A 70 -10.29 10.98 -1.28
N LEU A 71 -10.05 9.69 -1.57
CA LEU A 71 -9.11 8.87 -0.81
C LEU A 71 -7.71 9.51 -0.72
N ARG A 72 -7.20 10.01 -1.85
CA ARG A 72 -5.90 10.69 -1.89
C ARG A 72 -5.89 11.99 -1.08
N ALA A 73 -6.96 12.77 -1.14
CA ALA A 73 -7.05 14.04 -0.42
C ALA A 73 -7.10 13.80 1.09
N GLU A 74 -7.94 12.88 1.58
CA GLU A 74 -8.01 12.52 2.99
C GLU A 74 -6.70 11.92 3.49
N MET A 75 -6.09 11.02 2.72
CA MET A 75 -4.80 10.44 3.07
C MET A 75 -3.69 11.51 3.16
N ALA A 76 -3.68 12.48 2.25
CA ALA A 76 -2.71 13.56 2.28
C ALA A 76 -2.88 14.47 3.51
N ASP A 77 -4.14 14.78 3.89
CA ASP A 77 -4.43 15.54 5.12
C ASP A 77 -3.96 14.78 6.37
N LEU A 78 -4.27 13.50 6.47
CA LEU A 78 -3.82 12.67 7.59
C LEU A 78 -2.30 12.59 7.69
N LEU A 79 -1.59 12.44 6.57
CA LEU A 79 -0.12 12.44 6.55
C LEU A 79 0.46 13.80 6.96
N ASP A 80 -0.15 14.90 6.56
CA ASP A 80 0.26 16.27 6.94
C ASP A 80 0.07 16.55 8.44
N ARG A 81 -0.89 15.85 9.07
CA ARG A 81 -1.24 15.98 10.50
C ARG A 81 -0.63 14.87 11.36
N ALA A 82 0.21 14.02 10.79
CA ALA A 82 0.86 12.94 11.52
C ALA A 82 1.80 13.49 12.61
N PRO A 83 1.94 12.83 13.76
CA PRO A 83 2.87 13.22 14.80
C PRO A 83 4.32 13.16 14.30
N ILE A 84 5.21 13.95 14.92
CA ILE A 84 6.64 13.98 14.55
C ILE A 84 7.39 12.71 14.98
N ASP A 85 6.89 12.04 16.02
CA ASP A 85 7.43 10.78 16.54
C ASP A 85 6.32 9.98 17.25
N ASN A 86 6.59 8.71 17.54
CA ASN A 86 5.68 7.86 18.33
C ASN A 86 5.43 8.50 19.70
N GLY A 87 4.17 8.77 20.02
CA GLY A 87 3.75 9.43 21.24
C GLY A 87 3.84 10.96 21.25
N SER A 88 4.32 11.61 20.19
CA SER A 88 4.28 13.08 20.05
C SER A 88 2.84 13.57 19.95
N LYS A 89 2.54 14.67 20.66
CA LYS A 89 1.23 15.34 20.60
C LYS A 89 1.14 16.43 19.53
N VAL A 90 2.25 16.70 18.83
CA VAL A 90 2.32 17.73 17.80
C VAL A 90 2.79 17.15 16.48
N ASP A 91 2.29 17.74 15.40
CA ASP A 91 2.74 17.48 14.04
C ASP A 91 3.99 18.31 13.67
N ARG A 92 4.48 18.19 12.45
CA ARG A 92 5.67 18.92 11.96
C ARG A 92 5.48 20.41 11.82
N LYS A 93 4.24 20.90 11.86
CA LYS A 93 3.89 22.32 11.82
C LYS A 93 3.62 22.89 13.22
N GLY A 94 3.81 22.08 14.28
CA GLY A 94 3.54 22.47 15.67
C GLY A 94 2.07 22.49 16.05
N ARG A 95 1.18 21.98 15.20
CA ARG A 95 -0.26 21.84 15.50
C ARG A 95 -0.48 20.57 16.32
N ALA A 96 -1.64 20.45 16.97
CA ALA A 96 -2.06 19.18 17.58
C ALA A 96 -2.06 18.07 16.53
N ALA A 97 -1.30 17.02 16.78
CA ALA A 97 -1.26 15.87 15.88
C ALA A 97 -2.63 15.17 15.87
N PHE A 98 -3.01 14.66 14.70
CA PHE A 98 -4.25 13.90 14.56
C PHE A 98 -4.14 12.55 15.28
N GLY A 99 -5.29 12.03 15.72
CA GLY A 99 -5.39 10.67 16.24
C GLY A 99 -5.20 10.55 17.75
N GLN A 100 -5.03 11.67 18.48
CA GLN A 100 -4.89 11.66 19.94
C GLN A 100 -6.15 11.20 20.69
N GLU A 101 -7.30 11.31 20.04
CA GLU A 101 -8.61 10.91 20.55
C GLU A 101 -8.87 9.39 20.48
N PHE A 102 -8.10 8.67 19.69
CA PHE A 102 -8.30 7.23 19.50
C PHE A 102 -7.56 6.41 20.56
N ALA A 103 -8.21 5.35 21.04
CA ALA A 103 -7.63 4.44 22.03
C ALA A 103 -6.39 3.66 21.52
N ARG A 104 -6.29 3.49 20.21
CA ARG A 104 -5.14 2.86 19.55
C ARG A 104 -4.41 3.89 18.70
N PRO A 105 -3.08 3.84 18.64
CA PRO A 105 -2.33 4.74 17.77
C PRO A 105 -2.74 4.59 16.31
N VAL A 106 -3.09 5.73 15.69
CA VAL A 106 -3.39 5.77 14.23
C VAL A 106 -2.12 5.59 13.42
N TYR A 107 -0.98 6.10 13.90
CA TYR A 107 0.27 6.09 13.17
C TYR A 107 1.31 5.19 13.81
N GLN A 108 2.04 4.49 12.97
CA GLN A 108 3.32 3.85 13.30
C GLN A 108 4.41 4.53 12.50
N LEU A 109 5.37 5.13 13.20
CA LEU A 109 6.49 5.83 12.59
C LEU A 109 7.76 5.00 12.73
N VAL A 110 8.56 5.02 11.68
CA VAL A 110 9.85 4.34 11.60
C VAL A 110 10.93 5.28 11.09
N LYS A 111 12.19 4.96 11.30
CA LYS A 111 13.28 5.64 10.59
C LYS A 111 13.14 5.40 9.09
N PRO A 112 13.39 6.43 8.25
CA PRO A 112 13.52 6.22 6.81
C PRO A 112 14.57 5.15 6.51
N LEU A 113 14.44 4.49 5.38
CA LEU A 113 15.44 3.53 4.90
C LEU A 113 16.76 4.27 4.64
N SER A 114 17.64 4.30 5.64
CA SER A 114 18.93 5.03 5.59
C SER A 114 20.13 4.10 5.71
N ASP A 115 19.87 2.86 6.09
CA ASP A 115 20.86 1.80 6.24
C ASP A 115 20.23 0.46 5.85
N PRO A 116 20.98 -0.64 5.80
CA PRO A 116 20.46 -1.96 5.46
C PRO A 116 19.31 -2.47 6.36
N TRP A 117 19.10 -1.84 7.49
CA TRP A 117 18.08 -2.20 8.48
C TRP A 117 17.03 -1.13 8.67
N GLY A 118 16.97 -0.13 7.79
CA GLY A 118 16.02 0.96 7.87
C GLY A 118 14.60 0.48 8.11
N GLY A 119 13.94 1.00 9.15
CA GLY A 119 12.60 0.62 9.55
C GLY A 119 12.48 -0.70 10.32
N THR A 120 13.54 -1.48 10.47
CA THR A 120 13.51 -2.79 11.12
C THR A 120 13.42 -2.73 12.67
N GLU A 121 13.67 -1.57 13.27
CA GLU A 121 13.50 -1.37 14.71
C GLU A 121 12.11 -1.78 15.21
N LEU A 122 11.06 -1.49 14.43
CA LEU A 122 9.70 -1.93 14.75
C LEU A 122 9.48 -3.43 14.60
N LEU A 123 10.28 -4.08 13.79
CA LEU A 123 10.15 -5.49 13.46
C LEU A 123 11.00 -6.39 14.34
N ASN A 124 11.69 -5.83 15.36
CA ASN A 124 12.51 -6.57 16.32
C ASN A 124 13.46 -7.58 15.65
N GLY A 125 14.12 -7.18 14.58
CA GLY A 125 15.06 -8.05 13.88
C GLY A 125 14.44 -9.26 13.20
N ARG A 126 13.18 -9.21 12.80
CA ARG A 126 12.53 -10.31 12.04
C ARG A 126 13.28 -10.68 10.76
N HIS A 127 14.09 -9.79 10.25
CA HIS A 127 14.90 -10.00 9.06
C HIS A 127 16.37 -9.89 9.43
N PRO A 128 17.01 -10.96 9.89
CA PRO A 128 18.42 -10.95 10.23
C PRO A 128 19.34 -10.85 9.01
N ILE A 129 18.78 -10.91 7.80
CA ILE A 129 19.55 -10.79 6.56
C ILE A 129 19.68 -9.30 6.23
N GLN A 130 20.93 -8.85 6.15
CA GLN A 130 21.24 -7.52 5.66
C GLN A 130 20.83 -7.41 4.19
N MET A 131 19.85 -6.56 3.92
CA MET A 131 19.42 -6.26 2.56
C MET A 131 20.07 -4.96 2.12
N SER A 132 20.59 -4.94 0.88
CA SER A 132 20.99 -3.68 0.27
C SER A 132 19.73 -2.86 0.00
N GLN A 133 19.61 -1.73 0.67
CA GLN A 133 18.47 -0.85 0.49
C GLN A 133 18.96 0.52 0.03
N PRO A 134 18.20 1.19 -0.85
CA PRO A 134 18.59 2.53 -1.28
C PRO A 134 18.61 3.47 -0.07
N LYS A 135 19.59 4.36 -0.05
CA LYS A 135 19.64 5.44 0.95
C LYS A 135 18.47 6.40 0.70
N PRO A 136 17.82 6.91 1.74
CA PRO A 136 16.80 7.92 1.57
C PRO A 136 17.40 9.19 0.95
N LYS A 137 16.57 9.95 0.25
CA LYS A 137 16.96 11.29 -0.23
C LYS A 137 17.35 12.17 0.96
N GLU A 138 18.35 13.01 0.76
CA GLU A 138 18.74 14.04 1.73
C GLU A 138 17.53 14.91 2.10
N GLY A 139 17.43 15.29 3.36
CA GLY A 139 16.36 16.15 3.88
C GLY A 139 15.11 15.41 4.34
N LEU A 140 15.09 14.07 4.33
CA LEU A 140 14.00 13.32 4.97
C LEU A 140 14.03 13.50 6.49
N PRO A 141 12.86 13.56 7.12
CA PRO A 141 12.75 13.65 8.58
C PRO A 141 13.28 12.38 9.26
N GLU A 142 13.65 12.51 10.52
CA GLU A 142 14.17 11.39 11.34
C GLU A 142 13.19 10.21 11.42
N LYS A 143 11.90 10.50 11.48
CA LYS A 143 10.83 9.50 11.47
C LYS A 143 9.84 9.80 10.35
N VAL A 144 9.36 8.75 9.74
CA VAL A 144 8.31 8.81 8.70
C VAL A 144 7.17 7.85 9.04
N VAL A 145 5.99 8.17 8.58
CA VAL A 145 4.84 7.28 8.73
C VAL A 145 5.07 6.03 7.89
N PHE A 146 4.95 4.87 8.52
CA PHE A 146 5.04 3.56 7.89
C PHE A 146 3.68 2.92 7.70
N ILE A 147 2.84 2.99 8.75
CA ILE A 147 1.47 2.47 8.72
C ILE A 147 0.54 3.53 9.30
N MET A 148 -0.62 3.69 8.66
CA MET A 148 -1.80 4.33 9.23
C MET A 148 -2.85 3.24 9.46
N SER A 149 -3.34 3.12 10.70
CA SER A 149 -4.34 2.13 11.10
C SER A 149 -5.69 2.78 11.34
N GLY A 150 -6.77 2.04 11.21
CA GLY A 150 -8.11 2.53 11.48
C GLY A 150 -8.66 3.45 10.40
N MET A 151 -8.40 3.17 9.12
CA MET A 151 -8.92 3.98 8.02
C MET A 151 -10.45 4.09 8.01
N CYS A 152 -11.16 3.08 8.52
CA CYS A 152 -12.62 3.12 8.67
C CYS A 152 -13.10 4.11 9.74
N GLN A 153 -12.23 4.50 10.66
CA GLN A 153 -12.54 5.46 11.74
C GLN A 153 -12.01 6.86 11.42
N THR A 154 -10.98 6.96 10.60
CA THR A 154 -10.23 8.18 10.35
C THR A 154 -10.52 8.83 9.01
N MET A 155 -11.07 8.07 8.06
CA MET A 155 -11.35 8.50 6.69
C MET A 155 -12.75 8.11 6.27
N GLU A 156 -13.56 9.06 5.83
CA GLU A 156 -14.90 8.76 5.29
C GLU A 156 -14.82 7.95 4.00
N SER A 157 -13.92 8.34 3.09
CA SER A 157 -13.68 7.60 1.85
C SER A 157 -13.06 6.22 2.11
N GLY A 158 -12.25 6.09 3.17
CA GLY A 158 -11.71 4.82 3.63
C GLY A 158 -12.80 3.86 4.10
N LEU A 159 -13.77 4.34 4.86
CA LEU A 159 -14.93 3.55 5.28
C LEU A 159 -15.79 3.11 4.08
N ARG A 160 -16.02 4.00 3.12
CA ARG A 160 -16.74 3.69 1.87
C ARG A 160 -16.02 2.61 1.06
N LEU A 161 -14.70 2.73 0.91
CA LEU A 161 -13.90 1.72 0.20
C LEU A 161 -13.97 0.36 0.90
N TYR A 162 -13.85 0.35 2.23
CA TYR A 162 -13.91 -0.89 3.02
C TYR A 162 -15.28 -1.59 2.91
N GLY A 163 -16.36 -0.80 2.88
CA GLY A 163 -17.73 -1.28 2.67
C GLY A 163 -18.18 -1.32 1.22
N HIS A 164 -17.27 -1.18 0.24
CA HIS A 164 -17.64 -1.15 -1.17
C HIS A 164 -18.31 -2.46 -1.59
N PRO A 165 -19.54 -2.43 -2.13
CA PRO A 165 -20.33 -3.64 -2.37
C PRO A 165 -19.64 -4.64 -3.29
N ASP A 166 -18.96 -4.17 -4.33
CA ASP A 166 -18.27 -5.06 -5.26
C ASP A 166 -17.02 -5.69 -4.63
N LEU A 167 -16.27 -4.95 -3.78
CA LEU A 167 -15.16 -5.52 -3.02
C LEU A 167 -15.61 -6.60 -2.05
N LEU A 168 -16.73 -6.38 -1.38
CA LEU A 168 -17.34 -7.38 -0.49
C LEU A 168 -17.83 -8.60 -1.28
N ALA A 169 -18.46 -8.40 -2.44
CA ALA A 169 -18.90 -9.49 -3.31
C ALA A 169 -17.72 -10.30 -3.90
N ILE A 170 -16.58 -9.64 -4.23
CA ILE A 170 -15.34 -10.32 -4.60
C ILE A 170 -14.88 -11.21 -3.43
N ALA A 171 -14.79 -10.65 -2.23
CA ALA A 171 -14.34 -11.36 -1.05
C ALA A 171 -15.23 -12.56 -0.73
N ALA A 172 -16.56 -12.39 -0.79
CA ALA A 172 -17.52 -13.47 -0.61
C ALA A 172 -17.42 -14.56 -1.68
N SER A 173 -17.15 -14.19 -2.94
CA SER A 173 -16.99 -15.15 -4.03
C SER A 173 -15.76 -16.06 -3.86
N ILE A 174 -14.70 -15.56 -3.21
CA ILE A 174 -13.44 -16.28 -3.01
C ILE A 174 -13.42 -17.03 -1.68
N ASN A 175 -13.89 -16.40 -0.59
CA ASN A 175 -13.74 -16.90 0.77
C ASN A 175 -15.02 -17.55 1.33
N GLY A 176 -16.16 -17.39 0.67
CA GLY A 176 -17.47 -17.77 1.18
C GLY A 176 -18.22 -16.60 1.81
N ASP A 177 -19.52 -16.79 2.03
CA ASP A 177 -20.42 -15.71 2.46
C ASP A 177 -20.24 -15.31 3.95
N ASP A 178 -19.51 -16.11 4.72
CA ASP A 178 -19.24 -15.92 6.15
C ASP A 178 -17.87 -15.29 6.45
N PHE A 179 -17.19 -14.72 5.43
CA PHE A 179 -15.93 -14.02 5.64
C PHE A 179 -16.10 -12.78 6.52
N VAL A 180 -15.07 -12.47 7.29
CA VAL A 180 -15.01 -11.26 8.12
C VAL A 180 -13.82 -10.42 7.67
N PRO A 181 -14.03 -9.15 7.25
CA PRO A 181 -12.93 -8.24 6.98
C PRO A 181 -12.09 -8.04 8.25
N TYR A 182 -10.78 -8.17 8.13
CA TYR A 182 -9.88 -8.26 9.30
C TYR A 182 -9.14 -6.96 9.63
N ASN A 183 -8.65 -6.25 8.63
CA ASN A 183 -7.74 -5.13 8.84
C ASN A 183 -8.03 -3.96 7.88
N ASP A 184 -7.86 -2.74 8.40
CA ASP A 184 -8.08 -1.49 7.68
C ASP A 184 -6.85 -0.57 7.79
N ALA A 185 -5.69 -1.06 7.41
CA ALA A 185 -4.44 -0.32 7.48
C ALA A 185 -3.92 0.09 6.09
N ILE A 186 -3.27 1.25 6.05
CA ILE A 186 -2.56 1.77 4.88
C ILE A 186 -1.06 1.71 5.14
N PHE A 187 -0.32 1.02 4.28
CA PHE A 187 1.13 1.01 4.27
C PHE A 187 1.65 2.17 3.42
N VAL A 188 2.39 3.07 4.03
CA VAL A 188 2.95 4.25 3.37
C VAL A 188 4.38 3.92 2.91
N LYS A 189 4.56 3.79 1.60
CA LYS A 189 5.89 3.62 1.02
C LYS A 189 6.51 5.00 0.75
N GLN A 190 7.69 5.22 1.26
CA GLN A 190 8.47 6.40 0.95
C GLN A 190 9.22 6.18 -0.37
N PRO A 191 9.39 7.23 -1.20
CA PRO A 191 10.25 7.12 -2.36
C PRO A 191 11.68 6.84 -1.92
N GLY A 192 12.28 5.81 -2.48
CA GLY A 192 13.66 5.40 -2.26
C GLY A 192 14.64 6.33 -2.99
#